data_7c5f54343ca522135dfcb5f08b39fd5f
#
_entry.id   7c5f54343ca522135dfcb5f08b39fd5f
#
_cell.length_a   1.000
_cell.length_b   1.000
_cell.length_c   1.000
_cell.angle_alpha   90.00
_cell.angle_beta   90.00
_cell.angle_gamma   90.00
#
_symmetry.space_group_name_H-M   'P 1'
#
loop_
_entity.id
_entity.type
_entity.pdbx_description
1 polymer ?
#
loop_
_entity_poly.entity_id
_entity_poly.type
_entity_poly.pdbx_seq_one_letter_code
_entity_poly.pdbx_strand_id
1 'polypeptide(L)'
;MHLLELGDGFRILVDCGLEMGSRSSSKSESPFGFEPATLDLVVLTHAHMDHSGRLPELVREGYRGEILCTEPTQELTALLLRDSALLQAKRQSQDLHGKAKGRKKGDQAFRKLAHRLEQDAEKCLQKFHPLRILKTYKIRPNLSLRFIPCSHLLGAVSVYLEIKEEGQTLRFGFSGDLGRYRYPGLPDPRPMPSVDYLVCESTYGGVLHQEKRSPDLVVESFIRQALEQEGGRLIVPAFSVGRTQAFLLVLQQLFEQGRLPEGVPVFVDSPMAILSTEVYRRMEEWLGQDALQMIQQYGDVFAFDRLRFVQSMGQSRKIAADYRPSILVSASGMLDGGRIHTHLKEQLQNSKASILFIGYLAEGSLGRQLADGAKHVTVEGRTVEVRAKLCYTDIFSGHADHQGLMDFVAQTPSGTLQKVFLVHGEEERMEAMAQALESKGYPTVLPRRGETYVLGEDLVQAQGQEV
;
A
#
# COMPACT_ATOMS: atom_id res chain seq x y z
N MET A 1 5.28 11.39 -4.97
CA MET A 1 6.21 12.46 -4.51
C MET A 1 5.66 13.81 -4.93
N HIS A 2 5.51 14.73 -3.97
CA HIS A 2 5.03 16.09 -4.22
C HIS A 2 5.95 17.07 -3.50
N LEU A 3 6.65 17.92 -4.25
CA LEU A 3 7.53 18.94 -3.69
C LEU A 3 6.74 20.27 -3.59
N LEU A 4 6.69 20.82 -2.39
CA LEU A 4 6.15 22.16 -2.11
C LEU A 4 7.31 23.07 -1.69
N GLU A 5 7.48 24.18 -2.40
CA GLU A 5 8.47 25.21 -2.07
C GLU A 5 7.73 26.47 -1.63
N LEU A 6 8.06 26.98 -0.43
CA LEU A 6 7.48 28.19 0.12
C LEU A 6 8.21 29.42 -0.38
N GLY A 7 7.60 30.61 -0.28
CA GLY A 7 8.15 31.87 -0.77
C GLY A 7 9.49 32.23 -0.14
N ASP A 8 9.81 31.73 1.06
CA ASP A 8 11.10 31.91 1.72
C ASP A 8 12.15 30.84 1.37
N GLY A 9 11.84 29.95 0.40
CA GLY A 9 12.69 28.88 -0.07
C GLY A 9 12.67 27.61 0.77
N PHE A 10 11.79 27.50 1.78
CA PHE A 10 11.64 26.26 2.56
C PHE A 10 10.95 25.16 1.74
N ARG A 11 11.55 23.98 1.70
CA ARG A 11 11.13 22.89 0.81
C ARG A 11 10.60 21.68 1.60
N ILE A 12 9.37 21.29 1.28
CA ILE A 12 8.67 20.17 1.89
C ILE A 12 8.42 19.11 0.81
N LEU A 13 8.86 17.88 1.04
CA LEU A 13 8.51 16.73 0.21
C LEU A 13 7.41 15.91 0.90
N VAL A 14 6.29 15.69 0.22
CA VAL A 14 5.25 14.76 0.67
C VAL A 14 5.39 13.47 -0.14
N ASP A 15 5.69 12.38 0.58
CA ASP A 15 6.01 11.05 0.09
C ASP A 15 7.28 10.97 -0.81
N CYS A 16 7.93 9.81 -0.81
CA CYS A 16 9.12 9.54 -1.59
C CYS A 16 9.19 8.05 -1.97
N GLY A 17 8.39 7.65 -2.97
CA GLY A 17 8.12 6.27 -3.29
C GLY A 17 8.73 5.76 -4.59
N LEU A 18 8.67 4.44 -4.76
CA LEU A 18 9.03 3.72 -5.98
C LEU A 18 7.94 3.84 -7.03
N GLU A 19 8.31 3.86 -8.29
CA GLU A 19 7.34 3.73 -9.39
C GLU A 19 6.78 2.30 -9.45
N MET A 20 5.45 2.19 -9.44
CA MET A 20 4.76 0.92 -9.61
C MET A 20 4.52 0.63 -11.09
N GLY A 21 4.63 -0.65 -11.51
CA GLY A 21 4.25 -1.10 -12.85
C GLY A 21 5.32 -0.98 -13.94
N SER A 22 6.39 -0.23 -13.80
CA SER A 22 7.51 -0.35 -14.71
C SER A 22 8.23 -1.67 -14.44
N ARG A 23 8.39 -2.53 -15.48
CA ARG A 23 9.43 -3.56 -15.46
C ARG A 23 10.72 -2.80 -15.17
N SER A 24 11.14 -2.79 -13.90
CA SER A 24 12.37 -2.13 -13.52
C SER A 24 13.48 -2.79 -14.30
N SER A 25 13.79 -2.19 -15.44
CA SER A 25 15.10 -2.39 -16.04
C SER A 25 16.09 -2.05 -14.94
N SER A 26 17.15 -2.80 -14.80
CA SER A 26 18.28 -2.61 -13.90
C SER A 26 19.04 -1.28 -14.09
N LYS A 27 18.41 -0.30 -14.71
CA LYS A 27 18.88 1.09 -14.80
C LYS A 27 18.50 1.79 -13.50
N SER A 28 19.46 2.51 -12.93
CA SER A 28 19.25 3.41 -11.79
C SER A 28 17.92 4.16 -11.96
N GLU A 29 17.12 4.21 -10.90
CA GLU A 29 15.90 5.01 -10.88
C GLU A 29 16.21 6.43 -11.38
N SER A 30 15.25 7.05 -12.08
CA SER A 30 15.39 8.41 -12.56
C SER A 30 15.84 9.32 -11.42
N PRO A 31 16.73 10.30 -11.66
CA PRO A 31 17.09 11.32 -10.69
C PRO A 31 15.82 11.95 -10.06
N PHE A 32 15.94 12.50 -8.86
CA PHE A 32 14.81 13.14 -8.16
C PHE A 32 14.35 14.40 -8.86
N GLY A 33 14.73 14.93 -9.87
CA GLY A 33 14.30 16.21 -10.47
C GLY A 33 14.54 17.45 -9.57
N PHE A 34 15.13 17.24 -8.40
CA PHE A 34 15.56 18.25 -7.43
C PHE A 34 16.78 17.73 -6.64
N GLU A 35 17.51 18.63 -6.03
CA GLU A 35 18.68 18.29 -5.21
C GLU A 35 18.23 17.87 -3.79
N PRO A 36 18.40 16.60 -3.36
CA PRO A 36 17.94 16.12 -2.05
C PRO A 36 18.51 16.90 -0.85
N ALA A 37 19.72 17.44 -0.97
CA ALA A 37 20.35 18.22 0.10
C ALA A 37 19.66 19.57 0.36
N THR A 38 18.79 20.03 -0.56
CA THR A 38 18.06 21.31 -0.41
C THR A 38 16.69 21.14 0.23
N LEU A 39 16.26 19.90 0.55
CA LEU A 39 15.02 19.65 1.25
C LEU A 39 15.17 19.93 2.74
N ASP A 40 14.20 20.61 3.30
CA ASP A 40 14.14 20.92 4.73
C ASP A 40 13.31 19.88 5.50
N LEU A 41 12.23 19.38 4.91
CA LEU A 41 11.26 18.49 5.56
C LEU A 41 10.72 17.44 4.61
N VAL A 42 10.56 16.22 5.12
CA VAL A 42 9.78 15.15 4.46
C VAL A 42 8.58 14.80 5.33
N VAL A 43 7.43 14.63 4.71
CA VAL A 43 6.20 14.14 5.35
C VAL A 43 5.78 12.86 4.66
N LEU A 44 5.66 11.77 5.40
CA LEU A 44 5.25 10.46 4.88
C LEU A 44 3.81 10.17 5.29
N THR A 45 2.95 9.96 4.30
CA THR A 45 1.51 9.71 4.51
C THR A 45 1.24 8.30 5.04
N HIS A 46 1.91 7.29 4.48
CA HIS A 46 1.77 5.88 4.89
C HIS A 46 2.95 5.03 4.41
N ALA A 47 2.96 3.76 4.81
CA ALA A 47 4.15 2.91 4.69
C ALA A 47 4.36 2.24 3.34
N HIS A 48 3.40 2.22 2.40
CA HIS A 48 3.56 1.51 1.13
C HIS A 48 4.80 1.98 0.34
N MET A 49 5.38 1.08 -0.44
CA MET A 49 6.67 1.30 -1.10
C MET A 49 6.63 2.35 -2.20
N ASP A 50 5.49 2.58 -2.82
CA ASP A 50 5.22 3.66 -3.78
C ASP A 50 5.11 5.04 -3.12
N HIS A 51 5.11 5.09 -1.78
CA HIS A 51 5.16 6.32 -0.97
C HIS A 51 6.45 6.46 -0.16
N SER A 52 7.10 5.35 0.23
CA SER A 52 8.25 5.34 1.15
C SER A 52 9.55 4.77 0.55
N GLY A 53 9.46 4.05 -0.56
CA GLY A 53 10.53 3.15 -1.00
C GLY A 53 11.83 3.81 -1.45
N ARG A 54 11.81 5.11 -1.80
CA ARG A 54 13.02 5.89 -2.17
C ARG A 54 13.60 6.72 -1.03
N LEU A 55 13.01 6.70 0.15
CA LEU A 55 13.54 7.43 1.32
C LEU A 55 14.99 7.09 1.65
N PRO A 56 15.46 5.81 1.62
CA PRO A 56 16.88 5.50 1.83
C PRO A 56 17.79 6.12 0.77
N GLU A 57 17.35 6.17 -0.49
CA GLU A 57 18.07 6.82 -1.59
C GLU A 57 18.14 8.33 -1.35
N LEU A 58 17.04 8.97 -0.98
CA LEU A 58 16.97 10.40 -0.66
C LEU A 58 17.99 10.79 0.43
N VAL A 59 18.08 9.99 1.50
CA VAL A 59 19.05 10.21 2.59
C VAL A 59 20.49 9.97 2.12
N ARG A 60 20.72 8.94 1.32
CA ARG A 60 22.04 8.67 0.73
C ARG A 60 22.51 9.81 -0.16
N GLU A 61 21.60 10.44 -0.92
CA GLU A 61 21.90 11.55 -1.84
C GLU A 61 21.90 12.92 -1.18
N GLY A 62 21.85 13.00 0.13
CA GLY A 62 22.18 14.24 0.84
C GLY A 62 21.12 14.79 1.76
N TYR A 63 19.89 14.26 1.76
CA TYR A 63 18.86 14.72 2.70
C TYR A 63 19.29 14.59 4.15
N ARG A 64 19.11 15.66 4.95
CA ARG A 64 19.54 15.73 6.36
C ARG A 64 18.40 16.02 7.33
N GLY A 65 17.23 16.47 6.86
CA GLY A 65 16.08 16.84 7.68
C GLY A 65 15.39 15.68 8.36
N GLU A 66 14.23 15.94 8.95
CA GLU A 66 13.37 14.95 9.61
C GLU A 66 12.33 14.39 8.65
N ILE A 67 11.88 13.16 8.90
CA ILE A 67 10.75 12.50 8.19
C ILE A 67 9.62 12.40 9.19
N LEU A 68 8.58 13.24 9.02
CA LEU A 68 7.40 13.23 9.87
C LEU A 68 6.40 12.19 9.37
N CYS A 69 5.91 11.34 10.27
CA CYS A 69 4.90 10.32 9.99
C CYS A 69 4.13 9.96 11.26
N THR A 70 3.26 8.97 11.20
CA THR A 70 2.67 8.35 12.41
C THR A 70 3.54 7.21 12.92
N GLU A 71 3.37 6.83 14.19
CA GLU A 71 4.12 5.73 14.80
C GLU A 71 3.91 4.39 14.07
N PRO A 72 2.67 3.95 13.72
CA PRO A 72 2.50 2.72 12.94
C PRO A 72 3.11 2.83 11.53
N THR A 73 3.07 4.00 10.89
CA THR A 73 3.72 4.21 9.60
C THR A 73 5.23 4.03 9.71
N GLN A 74 5.87 4.54 10.76
CA GLN A 74 7.31 4.32 11.02
C GLN A 74 7.63 2.83 11.17
N GLU A 75 6.89 2.10 12.00
CA GLU A 75 7.12 0.68 12.26
C GLU A 75 6.95 -0.17 10.99
N LEU A 76 5.87 0.04 10.26
CA LEU A 76 5.60 -0.68 9.00
C LEU A 76 6.62 -0.33 7.92
N THR A 77 6.99 0.96 7.80
CA THR A 77 8.03 1.40 6.86
C THR A 77 9.37 0.76 7.17
N ALA A 78 9.73 0.65 8.46
CA ALA A 78 10.96 -0.01 8.87
C ALA A 78 11.03 -1.48 8.40
N LEU A 79 9.93 -2.22 8.52
CA LEU A 79 9.84 -3.58 8.01
C LEU A 79 9.99 -3.64 6.50
N LEU A 80 9.26 -2.79 5.78
CA LEU A 80 9.24 -2.78 4.32
C LEU A 80 10.58 -2.35 3.71
N LEU A 81 11.25 -1.34 4.27
CA LEU A 81 12.55 -0.88 3.76
C LEU A 81 13.65 -1.94 3.98
N ARG A 82 13.66 -2.63 5.11
CA ARG A 82 14.60 -3.74 5.37
C ARG A 82 14.38 -4.91 4.40
N ASP A 83 13.14 -5.31 4.17
CA ASP A 83 12.81 -6.36 3.20
C ASP A 83 13.19 -5.94 1.78
N SER A 84 12.88 -4.72 1.40
CA SER A 84 13.23 -4.14 0.10
C SER A 84 14.74 -4.13 -0.15
N ALA A 85 15.55 -3.77 0.85
CA ALA A 85 17.01 -3.80 0.77
C ALA A 85 17.54 -5.20 0.42
N LEU A 86 17.01 -6.23 1.07
CA LEU A 86 17.37 -7.63 0.79
C LEU A 86 16.90 -8.08 -0.60
N LEU A 87 15.67 -7.73 -1.00
CA LEU A 87 15.13 -8.06 -2.32
C LEU A 87 15.89 -7.37 -3.45
N GLN A 88 16.24 -6.10 -3.29
CA GLN A 88 17.07 -5.36 -4.26
C GLN A 88 18.45 -5.98 -4.39
N ALA A 89 19.12 -6.29 -3.27
CA ALA A 89 20.42 -6.96 -3.29
C ALA A 89 20.36 -8.30 -4.04
N LYS A 90 19.30 -9.09 -3.82
CA LYS A 90 19.10 -10.37 -4.49
C LYS A 90 18.90 -10.20 -6.00
N ARG A 91 18.07 -9.26 -6.44
CA ARG A 91 17.83 -8.97 -7.87
C ARG A 91 19.12 -8.53 -8.56
N GLN A 92 19.80 -7.51 -8.03
CA GLN A 92 21.04 -6.99 -8.61
C GLN A 92 22.17 -8.04 -8.62
N SER A 93 22.24 -8.92 -7.62
CA SER A 93 23.23 -10.00 -7.61
C SER A 93 22.94 -11.06 -8.67
N GLN A 94 21.69 -11.36 -8.99
CA GLN A 94 21.31 -12.27 -10.07
C GLN A 94 21.74 -11.71 -11.44
N ASP A 95 21.56 -10.41 -11.67
CA ASP A 95 22.03 -9.74 -12.90
C ASP A 95 23.55 -9.76 -13.02
N LEU A 96 24.28 -9.69 -11.90
CA LEU A 96 25.74 -9.78 -11.84
C LEU A 96 26.23 -11.23 -12.02
N HIS A 97 25.48 -12.25 -11.57
CA HIS A 97 25.86 -13.67 -11.75
C HIS A 97 25.83 -14.10 -13.22
N GLY A 98 24.98 -13.49 -14.06
CA GLY A 98 25.02 -13.67 -15.51
C GLY A 98 26.32 -13.17 -16.16
N LYS A 99 27.09 -12.31 -15.47
CA LYS A 99 28.35 -11.69 -15.93
C LYS A 99 29.61 -12.17 -15.18
N ALA A 100 29.49 -12.81 -14.01
CA ALA A 100 30.62 -13.15 -13.13
C ALA A 100 30.97 -14.65 -13.22
N LYS A 101 32.25 -14.96 -13.59
CA LYS A 101 32.79 -16.31 -13.50
C LYS A 101 33.05 -16.69 -12.03
N GLY A 102 32.10 -17.41 -11.38
CA GLY A 102 32.29 -18.10 -10.11
C GLY A 102 31.31 -17.75 -8.96
N ARG A 103 30.67 -18.81 -8.41
CA ARG A 103 29.64 -18.76 -7.34
C ARG A 103 30.09 -17.98 -6.08
N LYS A 104 31.34 -18.16 -5.62
CA LYS A 104 31.88 -17.48 -4.43
C LYS A 104 31.98 -15.95 -4.58
N LYS A 105 32.34 -15.45 -5.78
CA LYS A 105 32.40 -13.99 -6.04
C LYS A 105 31.02 -13.35 -6.05
N GLY A 106 30.00 -14.06 -6.55
CA GLY A 106 28.61 -13.63 -6.53
C GLY A 106 28.04 -13.51 -5.11
N ASP A 107 28.30 -14.50 -4.25
CA ASP A 107 27.85 -14.48 -2.86
C ASP A 107 28.49 -13.33 -2.05
N GLN A 108 29.76 -13.02 -2.31
CA GLN A 108 30.44 -11.89 -1.66
C GLN A 108 29.89 -10.55 -2.13
N ALA A 109 29.63 -10.39 -3.44
CA ALA A 109 29.03 -9.19 -4.00
C ALA A 109 27.62 -8.96 -3.43
N PHE A 110 26.80 -10.03 -3.37
CA PHE A 110 25.48 -9.99 -2.73
C PHE A 110 25.55 -9.51 -1.29
N ARG A 111 26.39 -10.11 -0.44
CA ARG A 111 26.52 -9.73 0.98
C ARG A 111 26.94 -8.28 1.14
N LYS A 112 27.90 -7.81 0.34
CA LYS A 112 28.36 -6.41 0.38
C LYS A 112 27.25 -5.44 -0.03
N LEU A 113 26.49 -5.78 -1.05
CA LEU A 113 25.38 -4.95 -1.52
C LEU A 113 24.23 -4.93 -0.51
N ALA A 114 23.82 -6.10 0.01
CA ALA A 114 22.78 -6.22 1.02
C ALA A 114 23.13 -5.37 2.25
N HIS A 115 24.35 -5.52 2.78
CA HIS A 115 24.81 -4.74 3.92
C HIS A 115 24.78 -3.23 3.68
N ARG A 116 25.17 -2.76 2.48
CA ARG A 116 25.10 -1.34 2.13
C ARG A 116 23.65 -0.84 2.10
N LEU A 117 22.74 -1.57 1.43
CA LEU A 117 21.33 -1.17 1.34
C LEU A 117 20.62 -1.20 2.71
N GLU A 118 20.97 -2.19 3.56
CA GLU A 118 20.50 -2.22 4.94
C GLU A 118 21.01 -1.01 5.75
N GLN A 119 22.27 -0.63 5.60
CA GLN A 119 22.81 0.58 6.25
C GLN A 119 22.12 1.85 5.76
N ASP A 120 21.81 1.95 4.46
CA ASP A 120 21.08 3.09 3.92
C ASP A 120 19.65 3.17 4.51
N ALA A 121 18.96 2.01 4.63
CA ALA A 121 17.67 1.93 5.30
C ALA A 121 17.75 2.33 6.78
N GLU A 122 18.72 1.81 7.54
CA GLU A 122 18.89 2.16 8.95
C GLU A 122 19.20 3.65 9.18
N LYS A 123 20.05 4.26 8.34
CA LYS A 123 20.31 5.73 8.39
C LYS A 123 19.05 6.53 8.09
N CYS A 124 18.23 6.05 7.16
CA CYS A 124 16.94 6.66 6.86
C CYS A 124 15.99 6.58 8.06
N LEU A 125 15.87 5.40 8.68
CA LEU A 125 15.00 5.18 9.83
C LEU A 125 15.33 6.04 11.04
N GLN A 126 16.60 6.44 11.21
CA GLN A 126 17.02 7.37 12.28
C GLN A 126 16.47 8.80 12.12
N LYS A 127 15.92 9.13 10.94
CA LYS A 127 15.35 10.45 10.64
C LYS A 127 13.84 10.53 10.88
N PHE A 128 13.21 9.40 11.17
CA PHE A 128 11.79 9.35 11.42
C PHE A 128 11.44 10.00 12.75
N HIS A 129 10.44 10.87 12.70
CA HIS A 129 9.88 11.56 13.87
C HIS A 129 8.37 11.36 13.90
N PRO A 130 7.86 10.41 14.71
CA PRO A 130 6.45 10.09 14.76
C PRO A 130 5.64 11.18 15.46
N LEU A 131 4.51 11.54 14.87
CA LEU A 131 3.57 12.51 15.37
C LEU A 131 2.19 11.87 15.61
N ARG A 132 1.44 12.41 16.59
CA ARG A 132 0.06 11.98 16.85
C ARG A 132 -0.91 12.59 15.85
N ILE A 133 -1.93 11.82 15.47
CA ILE A 133 -3.04 12.29 14.61
C ILE A 133 -3.89 13.35 15.32
N LEU A 134 -4.62 14.14 14.52
CA LEU A 134 -5.60 15.14 14.96
C LEU A 134 -5.03 16.25 15.86
N LYS A 135 -3.72 16.32 16.04
CA LYS A 135 -3.02 17.39 16.75
C LYS A 135 -2.35 18.31 15.74
N THR A 136 -2.44 19.61 15.95
CA THR A 136 -1.72 20.61 15.14
C THR A 136 -0.31 20.79 15.70
N TYR A 137 0.67 20.64 14.83
CA TYR A 137 2.09 20.85 15.13
C TYR A 137 2.60 22.09 14.44
N LYS A 138 3.20 23.00 15.20
CA LYS A 138 3.85 24.18 14.66
C LYS A 138 5.26 23.81 14.24
N ILE A 139 5.47 23.59 12.96
CA ILE A 139 6.77 23.22 12.38
C ILE A 139 7.71 24.42 12.35
N ARG A 140 7.16 25.58 11.96
CA ARG A 140 7.84 26.88 11.92
C ARG A 140 6.86 27.98 12.34
N PRO A 141 7.31 29.22 12.57
CA PRO A 141 6.42 30.34 12.90
C PRO A 141 5.27 30.53 11.89
N ASN A 142 5.52 30.25 10.62
CA ASN A 142 4.58 30.43 9.51
C ASN A 142 4.04 29.12 8.95
N LEU A 143 4.38 27.94 9.50
CA LEU A 143 3.98 26.63 8.98
C LEU A 143 3.43 25.74 10.12
N SER A 144 2.21 25.25 9.95
CA SER A 144 1.60 24.24 10.82
C SER A 144 1.22 23.00 10.03
N LEU A 145 1.32 21.84 10.67
CA LEU A 145 0.97 20.52 10.10
C LEU A 145 -0.01 19.79 11.01
N ARG A 146 -0.95 19.07 10.39
CA ARG A 146 -1.87 18.17 11.08
C ARG A 146 -2.08 16.90 10.27
N PHE A 147 -2.02 15.74 10.94
CA PHE A 147 -2.35 14.44 10.36
C PHE A 147 -3.81 14.09 10.59
N ILE A 148 -4.50 13.70 9.53
CA ILE A 148 -5.90 13.31 9.50
C ILE A 148 -6.01 11.84 9.11
N PRO A 149 -6.61 10.94 9.91
CA PRO A 149 -6.76 9.52 9.55
C PRO A 149 -7.48 9.33 8.23
N CYS A 150 -6.93 8.52 7.32
CA CYS A 150 -7.49 8.29 5.99
C CYS A 150 -7.89 6.83 5.70
N SER A 151 -7.76 5.90 6.65
CA SER A 151 -8.28 4.50 6.59
C SER A 151 -7.69 3.59 5.51
N HIS A 152 -6.57 3.93 4.89
CA HIS A 152 -5.97 3.10 3.85
C HIS A 152 -5.11 1.95 4.41
N LEU A 153 -4.33 2.25 5.43
CA LEU A 153 -3.42 1.35 6.11
C LEU A 153 -3.31 1.75 7.59
N LEU A 154 -2.83 0.84 8.45
CA LEU A 154 -2.57 1.18 9.85
C LEU A 154 -1.61 2.37 9.93
N GLY A 155 -2.06 3.44 10.59
CA GLY A 155 -1.31 4.70 10.69
C GLY A 155 -1.35 5.61 9.47
N ALA A 156 -2.02 5.23 8.37
CA ALA A 156 -2.14 6.08 7.18
C ALA A 156 -2.92 7.36 7.46
N VAL A 157 -2.43 8.46 6.88
CA VAL A 157 -2.97 9.80 7.09
C VAL A 157 -3.02 10.63 5.81
N SER A 158 -4.03 11.47 5.72
CA SER A 158 -4.00 12.68 4.90
C SER A 158 -3.23 13.77 5.63
N VAL A 159 -2.56 14.64 4.88
CA VAL A 159 -1.73 15.72 5.42
C VAL A 159 -2.42 17.07 5.20
N TYR A 160 -2.62 17.82 6.27
CA TYR A 160 -3.08 19.21 6.22
C TYR A 160 -1.95 20.14 6.62
N LEU A 161 -1.66 21.13 5.77
CA LEU A 161 -0.69 22.17 6.00
C LEU A 161 -1.38 23.52 6.03
N GLU A 162 -1.04 24.37 6.99
CA GLU A 162 -1.40 25.78 7.03
C GLU A 162 -0.14 26.63 6.96
N ILE A 163 -0.06 27.47 5.92
CA ILE A 163 1.09 28.30 5.59
C ILE A 163 0.66 29.77 5.64
N LYS A 164 1.43 30.58 6.35
CA LYS A 164 1.19 32.03 6.48
C LYS A 164 2.29 32.79 5.74
N GLU A 165 1.95 33.40 4.62
CA GLU A 165 2.88 34.18 3.80
C GLU A 165 2.22 35.51 3.42
N GLU A 166 2.98 36.61 3.48
CA GLU A 166 2.58 37.96 3.05
C GLU A 166 1.21 38.42 3.60
N GLY A 167 0.89 38.01 4.84
CA GLY A 167 -0.38 38.34 5.48
C GLY A 167 -1.57 37.46 5.05
N GLN A 168 -1.36 36.54 4.15
CA GLN A 168 -2.36 35.55 3.72
C GLN A 168 -2.13 34.20 4.43
N THR A 169 -3.19 33.40 4.49
CA THR A 169 -3.12 32.01 4.99
C THR A 169 -3.54 31.09 3.87
N LEU A 170 -2.60 30.27 3.40
CA LEU A 170 -2.83 29.21 2.42
C LEU A 170 -2.95 27.87 3.12
N ARG A 171 -3.95 27.06 2.71
CA ARG A 171 -4.23 25.75 3.28
C ARG A 171 -4.10 24.69 2.21
N PHE A 172 -3.24 23.72 2.47
CA PHE A 172 -2.99 22.60 1.57
C PHE A 172 -3.48 21.29 2.17
N GLY A 173 -4.13 20.48 1.35
CA GLY A 173 -4.46 19.10 1.63
C GLY A 173 -3.68 18.14 0.71
N PHE A 174 -3.16 17.06 1.30
CA PHE A 174 -2.69 15.91 0.53
C PHE A 174 -3.50 14.71 1.04
N SER A 175 -4.23 14.05 0.15
CA SER A 175 -5.06 12.91 0.56
C SER A 175 -4.21 11.75 1.09
N GLY A 176 -2.96 11.60 0.61
CA GLY A 176 -2.33 10.29 0.60
C GLY A 176 -3.20 9.32 -0.18
N ASP A 177 -3.13 8.04 0.14
CA ASP A 177 -4.10 7.06 -0.34
C ASP A 177 -5.32 7.06 0.58
N LEU A 178 -6.48 7.28 0.00
CA LEU A 178 -7.74 7.32 0.74
C LEU A 178 -8.34 5.93 0.89
N GLY A 179 -8.59 5.55 2.13
CA GLY A 179 -9.28 4.31 2.45
C GLY A 179 -10.80 4.42 2.31
N ARG A 180 -11.44 3.28 2.39
CA ARG A 180 -12.90 3.16 2.33
C ARG A 180 -13.51 3.15 3.74
N TYR A 181 -14.75 3.56 3.84
CA TYR A 181 -15.53 3.43 5.08
C TYR A 181 -15.78 1.95 5.41
N ARG A 182 -15.80 1.62 6.71
CA ARG A 182 -16.03 0.29 7.25
C ARG A 182 -15.04 -0.78 6.74
N TYR A 183 -13.79 -0.35 6.52
CA TYR A 183 -12.73 -1.31 6.20
C TYR A 183 -12.38 -2.13 7.44
N PRO A 184 -12.31 -3.47 7.37
CA PRO A 184 -12.08 -4.30 8.56
C PRO A 184 -10.81 -3.91 9.31
N GLY A 185 -10.97 -3.58 10.58
CA GLY A 185 -9.87 -3.29 11.50
C GLY A 185 -9.25 -1.91 11.41
N LEU A 186 -9.70 -1.04 10.52
CA LEU A 186 -9.21 0.34 10.46
C LEU A 186 -10.30 1.35 10.86
N PRO A 187 -9.93 2.49 11.49
CA PRO A 187 -10.88 3.56 11.75
C PRO A 187 -11.37 4.16 10.44
N ASP A 188 -12.62 4.58 10.38
CA ASP A 188 -13.16 5.27 9.20
C ASP A 188 -12.35 6.53 8.88
N PRO A 189 -12.23 6.90 7.57
CA PRO A 189 -11.55 8.13 7.17
C PRO A 189 -12.25 9.34 7.77
N ARG A 190 -11.45 10.30 8.22
CA ARG A 190 -11.96 11.53 8.83
C ARG A 190 -11.96 12.69 7.83
N PRO A 191 -12.94 13.62 7.96
CA PRO A 191 -12.97 14.82 7.15
C PRO A 191 -11.69 15.64 7.30
N MET A 192 -11.15 16.11 6.18
CA MET A 192 -10.10 17.12 6.17
C MET A 192 -10.71 18.50 6.43
N PRO A 193 -10.04 19.40 7.17
CA PRO A 193 -10.42 20.80 7.19
C PRO A 193 -10.49 21.41 5.79
N SER A 194 -11.29 22.46 5.59
CA SER A 194 -11.34 23.16 4.31
C SER A 194 -9.93 23.62 3.88
N VAL A 195 -9.60 23.40 2.60
CA VAL A 195 -8.31 23.73 2.00
C VAL A 195 -8.49 24.61 0.76
N ASP A 196 -7.46 25.38 0.44
CA ASP A 196 -7.41 26.19 -0.77
C ASP A 196 -6.91 25.37 -1.96
N TYR A 197 -5.99 24.41 -1.70
CA TYR A 197 -5.41 23.48 -2.68
C TYR A 197 -5.45 22.06 -2.13
N LEU A 198 -5.82 21.10 -2.99
CA LEU A 198 -5.90 19.69 -2.64
C LEU A 198 -5.16 18.84 -3.66
N VAL A 199 -4.20 18.06 -3.21
CA VAL A 199 -3.62 16.94 -3.98
C VAL A 199 -4.39 15.69 -3.59
N CYS A 200 -5.12 15.09 -4.53
CA CYS A 200 -6.03 13.98 -4.28
C CYS A 200 -5.69 12.77 -5.14
N GLU A 201 -5.64 11.58 -4.52
CA GLU A 201 -5.55 10.33 -5.26
C GLU A 201 -6.77 10.12 -6.16
N SER A 202 -6.63 9.27 -7.18
CA SER A 202 -7.68 8.95 -8.15
C SER A 202 -7.66 7.49 -8.64
N THR A 203 -7.16 6.57 -7.81
CA THR A 203 -7.00 5.14 -8.12
C THR A 203 -8.30 4.51 -8.65
N TYR A 204 -9.44 4.87 -8.07
CA TYR A 204 -10.76 4.40 -8.49
C TYR A 204 -11.63 5.51 -9.11
N GLY A 205 -11.03 6.54 -9.70
CA GLY A 205 -11.77 7.56 -10.44
C GLY A 205 -12.69 6.93 -11.51
N GLY A 206 -13.97 7.30 -11.52
CA GLY A 206 -14.99 6.73 -12.42
C GLY A 206 -15.43 5.30 -12.10
N VAL A 207 -14.93 4.64 -11.07
CA VAL A 207 -15.28 3.25 -10.72
C VAL A 207 -15.81 3.13 -9.31
N LEU A 208 -16.97 2.46 -9.20
CA LEU A 208 -17.58 2.10 -7.91
C LEU A 208 -17.20 0.67 -7.52
N HIS A 209 -17.01 0.43 -6.23
CA HIS A 209 -16.91 -0.92 -5.72
C HIS A 209 -18.21 -1.68 -5.94
N GLN A 210 -18.08 -2.90 -6.47
CA GLN A 210 -19.23 -3.72 -6.85
C GLN A 210 -19.84 -4.47 -5.67
N GLU A 211 -19.00 -4.95 -4.75
CA GLU A 211 -19.47 -5.72 -3.61
C GLU A 211 -20.07 -4.79 -2.54
N LYS A 212 -21.34 -5.04 -2.20
CA LYS A 212 -22.10 -4.26 -1.21
C LYS A 212 -22.42 -5.03 0.07
N ARG A 213 -22.19 -6.34 0.08
CA ARG A 213 -22.38 -7.18 1.29
C ARG A 213 -21.26 -6.88 2.31
N SER A 214 -21.50 -7.26 3.55
CA SER A 214 -20.46 -7.16 4.59
C SER A 214 -19.31 -8.14 4.32
N PRO A 215 -18.07 -7.81 4.73
CA PRO A 215 -16.89 -8.64 4.48
C PRO A 215 -17.03 -10.08 4.99
N ASP A 216 -17.67 -10.30 6.14
CA ASP A 216 -17.91 -11.62 6.72
C ASP A 216 -18.81 -12.49 5.84
N LEU A 217 -19.91 -11.95 5.30
CA LEU A 217 -20.80 -12.69 4.38
C LEU A 217 -20.11 -13.05 3.08
N VAL A 218 -19.28 -12.13 2.56
CA VAL A 218 -18.53 -12.38 1.32
C VAL A 218 -17.49 -13.46 1.53
N VAL A 219 -16.68 -13.37 2.57
CA VAL A 219 -15.63 -14.34 2.87
C VAL A 219 -16.23 -15.70 3.18
N GLU A 220 -17.29 -15.78 4.00
CA GLU A 220 -18.00 -17.03 4.27
C GLU A 220 -18.50 -17.70 2.99
N SER A 221 -19.09 -16.92 2.05
CA SER A 221 -19.58 -17.49 0.80
C SER A 221 -18.47 -18.12 -0.04
N PHE A 222 -17.30 -17.50 -0.12
CA PHE A 222 -16.14 -18.05 -0.83
C PHE A 222 -15.53 -19.26 -0.12
N ILE A 223 -15.46 -19.23 1.22
CA ILE A 223 -14.99 -20.37 2.03
C ILE A 223 -15.90 -21.58 1.81
N ARG A 224 -17.22 -21.43 1.93
CA ARG A 224 -18.20 -22.50 1.68
C ARG A 224 -18.03 -23.07 0.28
N GLN A 225 -18.02 -22.20 -0.75
CA GLN A 225 -17.88 -22.62 -2.15
C GLN A 225 -16.55 -23.35 -2.42
N ALA A 226 -15.44 -22.89 -1.82
CA ALA A 226 -14.13 -23.52 -2.01
C ALA A 226 -14.00 -24.87 -1.30
N LEU A 227 -14.73 -25.08 -0.21
CA LEU A 227 -14.63 -26.26 0.65
C LEU A 227 -15.82 -27.26 0.49
N GLU A 228 -16.80 -26.97 -0.39
CA GLU A 228 -17.91 -27.88 -0.68
C GLU A 228 -17.45 -29.23 -1.19
N GLN A 229 -16.36 -29.24 -1.98
CA GLN A 229 -15.80 -30.48 -2.50
C GLN A 229 -14.80 -31.06 -1.50
N GLU A 230 -14.82 -32.39 -1.35
CA GLU A 230 -13.80 -33.08 -0.57
C GLU A 230 -12.40 -32.79 -1.10
N GLY A 231 -11.51 -32.30 -0.23
CA GLY A 231 -10.18 -31.83 -0.60
C GLY A 231 -10.13 -30.42 -1.19
N GLY A 232 -11.21 -29.63 -1.06
CA GLY A 232 -11.26 -28.23 -1.50
C GLY A 232 -10.31 -27.34 -0.71
N ARG A 233 -9.73 -26.32 -1.36
CA ARG A 233 -8.79 -25.39 -0.74
C ARG A 233 -9.05 -23.97 -1.20
N LEU A 234 -9.03 -23.02 -0.27
CA LEU A 234 -9.08 -21.59 -0.58
C LEU A 234 -7.68 -20.98 -0.46
N ILE A 235 -7.17 -20.39 -1.54
CA ILE A 235 -5.89 -19.69 -1.59
C ILE A 235 -6.18 -18.22 -1.81
N VAL A 236 -5.66 -17.37 -0.93
CA VAL A 236 -5.90 -15.93 -0.93
C VAL A 236 -4.56 -15.21 -1.10
N PRO A 237 -4.22 -14.80 -2.33
CA PRO A 237 -3.11 -13.89 -2.55
C PRO A 237 -3.40 -12.54 -1.90
N ALA A 238 -2.54 -12.10 -0.98
CA ALA A 238 -2.74 -10.86 -0.25
C ALA A 238 -1.42 -10.09 -0.08
N PHE A 239 -1.51 -8.76 -0.03
CA PHE A 239 -0.37 -7.96 0.41
C PHE A 239 -0.03 -8.28 1.87
N SER A 240 1.27 -8.31 2.17
CA SER A 240 1.75 -8.64 3.52
C SER A 240 1.30 -7.63 4.58
N VAL A 241 1.03 -6.40 4.17
CA VAL A 241 0.60 -5.30 5.04
C VAL A 241 -0.81 -4.85 4.63
N GLY A 242 -1.70 -4.70 5.58
CA GLY A 242 -3.07 -4.22 5.43
C GLY A 242 -4.06 -5.32 5.07
N ARG A 243 -4.07 -5.79 3.83
CA ARG A 243 -5.08 -6.77 3.35
C ARG A 243 -5.05 -8.10 4.09
N THR A 244 -3.86 -8.61 4.39
CA THR A 244 -3.74 -9.85 5.19
C THR A 244 -4.37 -9.67 6.56
N GLN A 245 -4.08 -8.58 7.26
CA GLN A 245 -4.62 -8.32 8.59
C GLN A 245 -6.14 -8.13 8.57
N ALA A 246 -6.66 -7.36 7.59
CA ALA A 246 -8.10 -7.19 7.42
C ALA A 246 -8.81 -8.52 7.14
N PHE A 247 -8.23 -9.39 6.30
CA PHE A 247 -8.77 -10.72 6.02
C PHE A 247 -8.75 -11.62 7.26
N LEU A 248 -7.67 -11.56 8.05
CA LEU A 248 -7.55 -12.34 9.31
C LEU A 248 -8.58 -11.90 10.35
N LEU A 249 -8.87 -10.61 10.48
CA LEU A 249 -9.93 -10.10 11.36
C LEU A 249 -11.31 -10.67 10.98
N VAL A 250 -11.61 -10.73 9.69
CA VAL A 250 -12.87 -11.33 9.21
C VAL A 250 -12.88 -12.84 9.50
N LEU A 251 -11.76 -13.54 9.35
CA LEU A 251 -11.69 -14.97 9.71
C LEU A 251 -11.82 -15.20 11.21
N GLN A 252 -11.25 -14.35 12.06
CA GLN A 252 -11.45 -14.38 13.50
C GLN A 252 -12.93 -14.22 13.85
N GLN A 253 -13.60 -13.22 13.25
CA GLN A 253 -15.03 -13.00 13.46
C GLN A 253 -15.85 -14.24 13.07
N LEU A 254 -15.58 -14.84 11.91
CA LEU A 254 -16.26 -16.06 11.47
C LEU A 254 -15.97 -17.26 12.41
N PHE A 255 -14.75 -17.36 12.93
CA PHE A 255 -14.36 -18.39 13.87
C PHE A 255 -15.16 -18.29 15.18
N GLU A 256 -15.22 -17.12 15.79
CA GLU A 256 -15.93 -16.87 17.04
C GLU A 256 -17.45 -17.06 16.92
N GLN A 257 -18.00 -16.79 15.72
CA GLN A 257 -19.40 -17.01 15.41
C GLN A 257 -19.73 -18.47 15.05
N GLY A 258 -18.76 -19.38 15.05
CA GLY A 258 -18.96 -20.76 14.62
C GLY A 258 -19.28 -20.95 13.14
N ARG A 259 -18.99 -19.94 12.31
CA ARG A 259 -19.27 -19.91 10.86
C ARG A 259 -18.09 -20.41 10.02
N LEU A 260 -16.92 -20.56 10.60
CA LEU A 260 -15.76 -21.16 9.95
C LEU A 260 -15.88 -22.70 10.00
N PRO A 261 -15.78 -23.44 8.89
CA PRO A 261 -15.94 -24.89 8.85
C PRO A 261 -15.03 -25.63 9.84
N GLU A 262 -15.56 -26.61 10.55
CA GLU A 262 -14.80 -27.35 11.57
C GLU A 262 -13.57 -28.09 10.99
N GLY A 263 -12.49 -28.14 11.76
CA GLY A 263 -11.27 -28.86 11.40
C GLY A 263 -10.44 -28.26 10.27
N VAL A 264 -10.88 -27.16 9.66
CA VAL A 264 -10.15 -26.50 8.55
C VAL A 264 -9.09 -25.55 9.10
N PRO A 265 -7.78 -25.80 8.88
CA PRO A 265 -6.72 -24.92 9.30
C PRO A 265 -6.63 -23.68 8.39
N VAL A 266 -6.20 -22.55 8.98
CA VAL A 266 -5.87 -21.31 8.31
C VAL A 266 -4.36 -21.11 8.37
N PHE A 267 -3.71 -20.99 7.23
CA PHE A 267 -2.27 -20.76 7.12
C PHE A 267 -1.99 -19.34 6.64
N VAL A 268 -1.05 -18.64 7.30
CA VAL A 268 -0.43 -17.41 6.81
C VAL A 268 0.99 -17.73 6.41
N ASP A 269 1.23 -17.81 5.12
CA ASP A 269 2.55 -18.16 4.56
C ASP A 269 3.23 -16.96 3.91
N SER A 270 3.63 -16.04 4.77
CA SER A 270 4.40 -14.84 4.41
C SER A 270 5.16 -14.33 5.64
N PRO A 271 6.51 -14.37 5.64
CA PRO A 271 7.30 -13.83 6.75
C PRO A 271 6.99 -12.36 7.03
N MET A 272 6.83 -11.56 5.98
CA MET A 272 6.50 -10.14 6.11
C MET A 272 5.10 -9.93 6.70
N ALA A 273 4.12 -10.75 6.31
CA ALA A 273 2.78 -10.67 6.90
C ALA A 273 2.79 -11.02 8.40
N ILE A 274 3.62 -11.96 8.83
CA ILE A 274 3.80 -12.30 10.24
C ILE A 274 4.34 -11.08 11.01
N LEU A 275 5.43 -10.48 10.53
CA LEU A 275 6.04 -9.30 11.16
C LEU A 275 5.09 -8.10 11.18
N SER A 276 4.35 -7.87 10.10
CA SER A 276 3.37 -6.79 10.03
C SER A 276 2.20 -7.03 11.00
N THR A 277 1.75 -8.27 11.16
CA THR A 277 0.70 -8.62 12.13
C THR A 277 1.15 -8.33 13.57
N GLU A 278 2.44 -8.54 13.89
CA GLU A 278 3.00 -8.14 15.19
C GLU A 278 2.97 -6.62 15.41
N VAL A 279 3.13 -5.82 14.35
CA VAL A 279 2.94 -4.36 14.46
C VAL A 279 1.48 -4.04 14.78
N TYR A 280 0.51 -4.66 14.08
CA TYR A 280 -0.92 -4.47 14.36
C TYR A 280 -1.27 -4.83 15.81
N ARG A 281 -0.71 -5.90 16.36
CA ARG A 281 -0.90 -6.28 17.78
C ARG A 281 -0.37 -5.25 18.75
N ARG A 282 0.81 -4.67 18.49
CA ARG A 282 1.41 -3.68 19.38
C ARG A 282 0.78 -2.30 19.29
N MET A 283 0.11 -2.00 18.17
CA MET A 283 -0.48 -0.70 17.85
C MET A 283 -2.02 -0.78 17.87
N GLU A 284 -2.58 -1.55 18.81
CA GLU A 284 -4.02 -1.79 18.88
C GLU A 284 -4.84 -0.50 19.01
N GLU A 285 -4.33 0.54 19.67
CA GLU A 285 -4.99 1.83 19.82
C GLU A 285 -5.22 2.58 18.49
N TRP A 286 -4.55 2.14 17.42
CA TRP A 286 -4.72 2.67 16.07
C TRP A 286 -5.75 1.90 15.24
N LEU A 287 -6.30 0.82 15.80
CA LEU A 287 -7.30 0.00 15.12
C LEU A 287 -8.69 0.65 15.14
N GLY A 288 -9.56 0.17 14.26
CA GLY A 288 -10.96 0.56 14.20
C GLY A 288 -11.77 0.04 15.39
N GLN A 289 -12.93 0.65 15.64
CA GLN A 289 -13.80 0.27 16.76
C GLN A 289 -14.26 -1.20 16.68
N ASP A 290 -14.44 -1.72 15.48
CA ASP A 290 -14.77 -3.12 15.22
C ASP A 290 -13.70 -4.08 15.78
N ALA A 291 -12.42 -3.82 15.47
CA ALA A 291 -11.30 -4.61 15.99
C ALA A 291 -11.11 -4.42 17.49
N LEU A 292 -11.25 -3.19 18.03
CA LEU A 292 -11.16 -2.94 19.46
C LEU A 292 -12.25 -3.67 20.25
N GLN A 293 -13.48 -3.73 19.74
CA GLN A 293 -14.56 -4.50 20.34
C GLN A 293 -14.26 -6.00 20.33
N MET A 294 -13.68 -6.52 19.22
CA MET A 294 -13.27 -7.92 19.14
C MET A 294 -12.13 -8.22 20.13
N ILE A 295 -11.14 -7.32 20.27
CA ILE A 295 -10.06 -7.46 21.25
C ILE A 295 -10.61 -7.49 22.69
N GLN A 296 -11.53 -6.61 23.00
CA GLN A 296 -12.16 -6.58 24.32
C GLN A 296 -12.94 -7.86 24.62
N GLN A 297 -13.57 -8.47 23.61
CA GLN A 297 -14.42 -9.65 23.79
C GLN A 297 -13.63 -10.96 23.74
N TYR A 298 -12.63 -11.08 22.87
CA TYR A 298 -11.97 -12.33 22.54
C TYR A 298 -10.45 -12.32 22.80
N GLY A 299 -9.88 -11.17 23.15
CA GLY A 299 -8.43 -11.02 23.32
C GLY A 299 -7.72 -10.82 21.98
N ASP A 300 -6.60 -11.51 21.75
CA ASP A 300 -5.79 -11.34 20.53
C ASP A 300 -6.54 -11.80 19.28
N VAL A 301 -6.98 -10.84 18.47
CA VAL A 301 -7.75 -11.08 17.24
C VAL A 301 -6.93 -11.69 16.09
N PHE A 302 -5.64 -11.91 16.29
CA PHE A 302 -4.76 -12.59 15.36
C PHE A 302 -4.25 -13.94 15.91
N ALA A 303 -4.93 -14.54 16.89
CA ALA A 303 -4.50 -15.76 17.56
C ALA A 303 -5.62 -16.81 17.79
N PHE A 304 -6.60 -16.92 16.88
CA PHE A 304 -7.61 -17.96 16.99
C PHE A 304 -7.05 -19.38 16.75
N ASP A 305 -7.70 -20.36 17.34
CA ASP A 305 -7.16 -21.72 17.51
C ASP A 305 -6.76 -22.44 16.20
N ARG A 306 -7.33 -22.06 15.06
CA ARG A 306 -7.03 -22.66 13.75
C ARG A 306 -5.97 -21.92 12.94
N LEU A 307 -5.55 -20.74 13.38
CA LEU A 307 -4.56 -19.91 12.69
C LEU A 307 -3.14 -20.46 12.94
N ARG A 308 -2.39 -20.61 11.85
CA ARG A 308 -1.01 -21.10 11.87
C ARG A 308 -0.12 -20.21 11.02
N PHE A 309 0.88 -19.60 11.63
CA PHE A 309 1.90 -18.81 10.93
C PHE A 309 3.05 -19.71 10.45
N VAL A 310 3.33 -19.68 9.14
CA VAL A 310 4.31 -20.55 8.48
C VAL A 310 5.69 -19.88 8.51
N GLN A 311 6.60 -20.42 9.34
CA GLN A 311 7.91 -19.81 9.57
C GLN A 311 8.93 -20.16 8.47
N SER A 312 8.93 -21.37 7.92
CA SER A 312 9.99 -21.85 7.05
C SER A 312 9.52 -22.25 5.65
N MET A 313 10.42 -22.16 4.66
CA MET A 313 10.16 -22.69 3.32
C MET A 313 9.90 -24.21 3.29
N GLY A 314 10.45 -24.95 4.25
CA GLY A 314 10.17 -26.38 4.38
C GLY A 314 8.71 -26.66 4.75
N GLN A 315 8.14 -25.88 5.67
CA GLN A 315 6.71 -25.93 6.01
C GLN A 315 5.85 -25.47 4.83
N SER A 316 6.23 -24.37 4.15
CA SER A 316 5.53 -23.85 2.97
C SER A 316 5.39 -24.92 1.87
N ARG A 317 6.48 -25.62 1.54
CA ARG A 317 6.47 -26.72 0.55
C ARG A 317 5.58 -27.89 0.97
N LYS A 318 5.59 -28.27 2.25
CA LYS A 318 4.72 -29.32 2.77
C LYS A 318 3.23 -28.95 2.64
N ILE A 319 2.90 -27.69 2.95
CA ILE A 319 1.53 -27.17 2.80
C ILE A 319 1.13 -27.12 1.33
N ALA A 320 2.03 -26.70 0.43
CA ALA A 320 1.75 -26.65 -1.00
C ALA A 320 1.44 -28.03 -1.61
N ALA A 321 2.14 -29.06 -1.14
CA ALA A 321 1.94 -30.47 -1.55
C ALA A 321 0.80 -31.19 -0.81
N ASP A 322 0.20 -30.58 0.20
CA ASP A 322 -0.92 -31.15 0.96
C ASP A 322 -2.24 -30.78 0.25
N TYR A 323 -3.08 -31.76 -0.01
CA TYR A 323 -4.37 -31.60 -0.66
C TYR A 323 -5.57 -31.64 0.29
N ARG A 324 -5.32 -31.62 1.61
CA ARG A 324 -6.39 -31.55 2.61
C ARG A 324 -7.05 -30.15 2.61
N PRO A 325 -8.34 -30.07 2.99
CA PRO A 325 -9.03 -28.78 3.08
C PRO A 325 -8.28 -27.78 3.94
N SER A 326 -8.12 -26.57 3.46
CA SER A 326 -7.44 -25.48 4.18
C SER A 326 -7.72 -24.13 3.56
N ILE A 327 -7.53 -23.09 4.36
CA ILE A 327 -7.47 -21.68 3.90
C ILE A 327 -6.02 -21.25 3.99
N LEU A 328 -5.48 -20.68 2.90
CA LEU A 328 -4.12 -20.21 2.81
C LEU A 328 -4.09 -18.75 2.41
N VAL A 329 -3.47 -17.91 3.22
CA VAL A 329 -3.15 -16.51 2.90
C VAL A 329 -1.65 -16.40 2.63
N SER A 330 -1.26 -15.88 1.47
CA SER A 330 0.16 -15.80 1.10
C SER A 330 0.47 -14.58 0.24
N ALA A 331 1.62 -13.98 0.41
CA ALA A 331 2.09 -12.85 -0.39
C ALA A 331 2.90 -13.33 -1.64
N SER A 332 2.85 -12.60 -2.76
CA SER A 332 2.29 -11.26 -2.95
C SER A 332 0.86 -11.29 -3.46
N GLY A 333 0.12 -10.19 -3.26
CA GLY A 333 -1.27 -10.07 -3.72
C GLY A 333 -1.42 -9.98 -5.24
N MET A 334 -0.40 -9.50 -5.96
CA MET A 334 -0.37 -9.41 -7.43
C MET A 334 0.32 -10.62 -8.08
N LEU A 335 0.80 -11.58 -7.28
CA LEU A 335 1.51 -12.78 -7.71
C LEU A 335 2.87 -12.51 -8.40
N ASP A 336 3.51 -11.37 -8.14
CA ASP A 336 4.78 -11.01 -8.78
C ASP A 336 6.01 -11.71 -8.13
N GLY A 337 5.78 -12.45 -7.06
CA GLY A 337 6.82 -13.17 -6.34
C GLY A 337 6.36 -13.67 -4.97
N GLY A 338 7.31 -14.10 -4.16
CA GLY A 338 7.04 -14.56 -2.81
C GLY A 338 6.64 -16.04 -2.69
N ARG A 339 6.25 -16.44 -1.49
CA ARG A 339 5.91 -17.84 -1.19
C ARG A 339 4.66 -18.32 -1.90
N ILE A 340 3.78 -17.41 -2.33
CA ILE A 340 2.61 -17.73 -3.14
C ILE A 340 2.96 -18.55 -4.40
N HIS A 341 4.13 -18.30 -5.02
CA HIS A 341 4.58 -19.06 -6.18
C HIS A 341 4.78 -20.56 -5.89
N THR A 342 5.21 -20.90 -4.68
CA THR A 342 5.33 -22.30 -4.24
C THR A 342 3.97 -23.00 -4.28
N HIS A 343 2.92 -22.29 -3.82
CA HIS A 343 1.55 -22.82 -3.83
C HIS A 343 0.93 -22.84 -5.21
N LEU A 344 1.15 -21.81 -6.03
CA LEU A 344 0.60 -21.74 -7.38
C LEU A 344 1.11 -22.85 -8.29
N LYS A 345 2.39 -23.24 -8.20
CA LYS A 345 2.95 -24.32 -9.00
C LYS A 345 2.22 -25.65 -8.83
N GLU A 346 1.72 -25.92 -7.64
CA GLU A 346 1.02 -27.15 -7.30
C GLU A 346 -0.51 -27.00 -7.44
N GLN A 347 -1.03 -25.89 -6.99
CA GLN A 347 -2.49 -25.73 -6.79
C GLN A 347 -3.20 -25.12 -8.00
N LEU A 348 -2.54 -24.43 -8.94
CA LEU A 348 -3.19 -23.98 -10.17
C LEU A 348 -3.73 -25.14 -11.02
N GLN A 349 -3.09 -26.29 -10.99
CA GLN A 349 -3.51 -27.50 -11.72
C GLN A 349 -4.59 -28.30 -10.96
N ASN A 350 -4.84 -27.96 -9.71
CA ASN A 350 -5.82 -28.63 -8.87
C ASN A 350 -7.21 -28.03 -9.09
N SER A 351 -8.11 -28.78 -9.73
CA SER A 351 -9.50 -28.34 -9.99
C SER A 351 -10.35 -28.15 -8.72
N LYS A 352 -9.90 -28.70 -7.59
CA LYS A 352 -10.54 -28.51 -6.27
C LYS A 352 -10.04 -27.27 -5.53
N ALA A 353 -8.98 -26.61 -6.02
CA ALA A 353 -8.49 -25.37 -5.45
C ALA A 353 -9.28 -24.17 -5.99
N SER A 354 -9.52 -23.21 -5.11
CA SER A 354 -10.05 -21.89 -5.46
C SER A 354 -9.02 -20.82 -5.11
N ILE A 355 -8.75 -19.90 -6.02
CA ILE A 355 -7.89 -18.74 -5.79
C ILE A 355 -8.77 -17.51 -5.71
N LEU A 356 -8.79 -16.84 -4.58
CA LEU A 356 -9.60 -15.65 -4.31
C LEU A 356 -8.71 -14.41 -4.34
N PHE A 357 -8.84 -13.61 -5.39
CA PHE A 357 -8.24 -12.28 -5.46
C PHE A 357 -9.08 -11.29 -4.66
N ILE A 358 -8.46 -10.59 -3.72
CA ILE A 358 -9.13 -9.72 -2.75
C ILE A 358 -8.81 -8.23 -2.94
N GLY A 359 -8.51 -7.80 -4.15
CA GLY A 359 -8.24 -6.40 -4.44
C GLY A 359 -7.67 -6.18 -5.83
N TYR A 360 -7.15 -4.97 -6.05
CA TYR A 360 -6.64 -4.55 -7.33
C TYR A 360 -5.49 -5.43 -7.85
N LEU A 361 -5.53 -5.72 -9.16
CA LEU A 361 -4.51 -6.47 -9.89
C LEU A 361 -3.96 -5.57 -10.99
N ALA A 362 -2.70 -5.17 -10.86
CA ALA A 362 -2.04 -4.29 -11.82
C ALA A 362 -1.90 -4.94 -13.20
N GLU A 363 -2.01 -4.13 -14.24
CA GLU A 363 -1.79 -4.55 -15.62
C GLU A 363 -0.40 -5.20 -15.77
N GLY A 364 -0.31 -6.27 -16.55
CA GLY A 364 0.91 -7.04 -16.76
C GLY A 364 1.31 -7.98 -15.62
N SER A 365 0.69 -7.91 -14.43
CA SER A 365 0.95 -8.85 -13.34
C SER A 365 0.45 -10.27 -13.65
N LEU A 366 1.02 -11.28 -12.98
CA LEU A 366 0.54 -12.66 -13.10
C LEU A 366 -0.91 -12.80 -12.59
N GLY A 367 -1.25 -12.05 -11.53
CA GLY A 367 -2.62 -12.00 -11.01
C GLY A 367 -3.62 -11.49 -12.06
N ARG A 368 -3.25 -10.46 -12.83
CA ARG A 368 -4.09 -9.91 -13.90
C ARG A 368 -4.24 -10.90 -15.04
N GLN A 369 -3.18 -11.56 -15.48
CA GLN A 369 -3.26 -12.60 -16.51
C GLN A 369 -4.24 -13.73 -16.14
N LEU A 370 -4.22 -14.16 -14.87
CA LEU A 370 -5.16 -15.15 -14.36
C LEU A 370 -6.59 -14.60 -14.35
N ALA A 371 -6.80 -13.38 -13.84
CA ALA A 371 -8.11 -12.75 -13.79
C ALA A 371 -8.72 -12.56 -15.21
N ASP A 372 -7.89 -12.31 -16.22
CA ASP A 372 -8.28 -12.21 -17.62
C ASP A 372 -8.54 -13.60 -18.28
N GLY A 373 -8.44 -14.71 -17.52
CA GLY A 373 -8.82 -16.05 -17.95
C GLY A 373 -7.73 -16.84 -18.67
N ALA A 374 -6.45 -16.52 -18.44
CA ALA A 374 -5.33 -17.30 -18.99
C ALA A 374 -5.45 -18.79 -18.61
N LYS A 375 -5.35 -19.69 -19.62
CA LYS A 375 -5.41 -21.15 -19.41
C LYS A 375 -4.06 -21.76 -19.04
N HIS A 376 -2.98 -21.05 -19.32
CA HIS A 376 -1.61 -21.41 -18.97
C HIS A 376 -0.89 -20.15 -18.53
N VAL A 377 -0.10 -20.26 -17.48
CA VAL A 377 0.73 -19.15 -16.97
C VAL A 377 2.13 -19.67 -16.64
N THR A 378 3.09 -18.77 -16.65
CA THR A 378 4.47 -19.09 -16.26
C THR A 378 4.75 -18.64 -14.83
N VAL A 379 5.02 -19.62 -13.94
CA VAL A 379 5.38 -19.37 -12.54
C VAL A 379 6.84 -19.81 -12.32
N GLU A 380 7.74 -18.84 -12.08
CA GLU A 380 9.20 -19.07 -11.94
C GLU A 380 9.78 -19.98 -13.03
N GLY A 381 9.48 -19.66 -14.29
CA GLY A 381 10.00 -20.39 -15.46
C GLY A 381 9.33 -21.72 -15.78
N ARG A 382 8.34 -22.16 -14.98
CA ARG A 382 7.53 -23.36 -15.25
C ARG A 382 6.16 -22.95 -15.80
N THR A 383 5.79 -23.46 -16.95
CA THR A 383 4.41 -23.32 -17.49
C THR A 383 3.48 -24.22 -16.71
N VAL A 384 2.39 -23.65 -16.20
CA VAL A 384 1.38 -24.33 -15.37
C VAL A 384 0.01 -24.15 -16.02
N GLU A 385 -0.74 -25.24 -16.16
CA GLU A 385 -2.12 -25.21 -16.61
C GLU A 385 -3.04 -24.71 -15.50
N VAL A 386 -4.01 -23.88 -15.83
CA VAL A 386 -4.97 -23.28 -14.88
C VAL A 386 -6.26 -24.09 -14.89
N ARG A 387 -6.44 -24.93 -13.88
CA ARG A 387 -7.66 -25.72 -13.59
C ARG A 387 -8.37 -25.26 -12.32
N ALA A 388 -7.63 -24.56 -11.44
CA ALA A 388 -8.18 -23.99 -10.22
C ALA A 388 -9.30 -23.00 -10.53
N LYS A 389 -10.31 -22.90 -9.66
CA LYS A 389 -11.34 -21.90 -9.75
C LYS A 389 -10.77 -20.53 -9.38
N LEU A 390 -10.97 -19.55 -10.26
CA LEU A 390 -10.54 -18.18 -10.02
C LEU A 390 -11.74 -17.35 -9.56
N CYS A 391 -11.62 -16.69 -8.43
CA CYS A 391 -12.64 -15.87 -7.80
C CYS A 391 -12.08 -14.47 -7.54
N TYR A 392 -12.94 -13.47 -7.54
CA TYR A 392 -12.55 -12.08 -7.33
C TYR A 392 -13.55 -11.37 -6.41
N THR A 393 -13.05 -10.48 -5.56
CA THR A 393 -13.85 -9.51 -4.82
C THR A 393 -13.05 -8.24 -4.58
N ASP A 394 -13.71 -7.10 -4.59
CA ASP A 394 -13.13 -5.79 -4.28
C ASP A 394 -13.34 -5.37 -2.81
N ILE A 395 -13.90 -6.27 -1.98
CA ILE A 395 -14.29 -5.94 -0.59
C ILE A 395 -13.09 -5.54 0.28
N PHE A 396 -11.88 -6.01 -0.05
CA PHE A 396 -10.63 -5.66 0.63
C PHE A 396 -9.76 -4.67 -0.17
N SER A 397 -10.36 -3.90 -1.11
CA SER A 397 -9.65 -2.76 -1.67
C SER A 397 -9.36 -1.75 -0.57
N GLY A 398 -8.09 -1.36 -0.43
CA GLY A 398 -7.65 -0.36 0.55
C GLY A 398 -8.01 1.08 0.15
N HIS A 399 -8.44 1.32 -1.12
CA HIS A 399 -8.76 2.65 -1.61
C HIS A 399 -10.26 2.91 -1.60
N ALA A 400 -10.62 4.17 -1.43
CA ALA A 400 -11.97 4.66 -1.66
C ALA A 400 -12.36 4.46 -3.12
N ASP A 401 -13.64 4.18 -3.39
CA ASP A 401 -14.18 4.18 -4.74
C ASP A 401 -14.47 5.60 -5.23
N HIS A 402 -14.96 5.72 -6.46
CA HIS A 402 -15.29 7.03 -7.04
C HIS A 402 -16.16 7.89 -6.12
N GLN A 403 -17.20 7.32 -5.51
CA GLN A 403 -18.09 8.08 -4.63
C GLN A 403 -17.35 8.54 -3.36
N GLY A 404 -16.54 7.67 -2.75
CA GLY A 404 -15.74 8.03 -1.58
C GLY A 404 -14.72 9.14 -1.88
N LEU A 405 -14.08 9.13 -3.06
CA LEU A 405 -13.20 10.20 -3.53
C LEU A 405 -13.97 11.52 -3.72
N MET A 406 -15.15 11.47 -4.36
CA MET A 406 -16.01 12.63 -4.55
C MET A 406 -16.46 13.22 -3.21
N ASP A 407 -16.87 12.37 -2.27
CA ASP A 407 -17.31 12.79 -0.94
C ASP A 407 -16.17 13.44 -0.15
N PHE A 408 -14.94 12.92 -0.29
CA PHE A 408 -13.75 13.51 0.34
C PHE A 408 -13.48 14.94 -0.18
N VAL A 409 -13.49 15.14 -1.48
CA VAL A 409 -13.31 16.49 -2.07
C VAL A 409 -14.44 17.43 -1.65
N ALA A 410 -15.68 16.94 -1.62
CA ALA A 410 -16.86 17.73 -1.26
C ALA A 410 -16.90 18.19 0.21
N GLN A 411 -16.00 17.70 1.06
CA GLN A 411 -15.82 18.23 2.43
C GLN A 411 -15.31 19.69 2.43
N THR A 412 -14.58 20.08 1.39
CA THR A 412 -14.23 21.48 1.15
C THR A 412 -15.22 22.07 0.14
N PRO A 413 -15.94 23.18 0.49
CA PRO A 413 -16.84 23.83 -0.45
C PRO A 413 -16.13 24.24 -1.75
N SER A 414 -16.79 24.07 -2.92
CA SER A 414 -16.19 24.37 -4.22
C SER A 414 -15.73 25.83 -4.37
N GLY A 415 -16.45 26.79 -3.73
CA GLY A 415 -16.05 28.20 -3.72
C GLY A 415 -14.81 28.52 -2.88
N THR A 416 -14.36 27.60 -2.02
CA THR A 416 -13.13 27.76 -1.20
C THR A 416 -11.95 27.10 -1.90
N LEU A 417 -12.17 25.93 -2.51
CA LEU A 417 -11.15 25.12 -3.14
C LEU A 417 -10.76 25.69 -4.50
N GLN A 418 -9.57 26.25 -4.59
CA GLN A 418 -9.07 26.89 -5.80
C GLN A 418 -8.66 25.87 -6.86
N LYS A 419 -7.99 24.79 -6.47
CA LYS A 419 -7.58 23.70 -7.38
C LYS A 419 -7.53 22.34 -6.69
N VAL A 420 -7.90 21.31 -7.44
CA VAL A 420 -7.71 19.88 -7.09
C VAL A 420 -6.72 19.28 -8.07
N PHE A 421 -5.55 18.91 -7.58
CA PHE A 421 -4.54 18.18 -8.35
C PHE A 421 -4.84 16.68 -8.23
N LEU A 422 -5.20 16.04 -9.34
CA LEU A 422 -5.52 14.61 -9.38
C LEU A 422 -4.26 13.82 -9.71
N VAL A 423 -3.92 12.89 -8.84
CA VAL A 423 -2.69 12.09 -8.89
C VAL A 423 -2.99 10.63 -8.57
N HIS A 424 -1.97 9.76 -8.64
CA HIS A 424 -2.06 8.36 -8.17
C HIS A 424 -3.23 7.60 -8.79
N GLY A 425 -3.36 7.65 -10.12
CA GLY A 425 -4.36 6.93 -10.89
C GLY A 425 -3.88 6.70 -12.32
N GLU A 426 -4.47 5.73 -13.00
CA GLU A 426 -4.33 5.60 -14.45
C GLU A 426 -4.97 6.82 -15.13
N GLU A 427 -4.47 7.22 -16.29
CA GLU A 427 -4.91 8.44 -17.00
C GLU A 427 -6.42 8.51 -17.15
N GLU A 428 -7.05 7.41 -17.59
CA GLU A 428 -8.51 7.31 -17.74
C GLU A 428 -9.25 7.53 -16.40
N ARG A 429 -8.64 7.11 -15.26
CA ARG A 429 -9.22 7.27 -13.92
C ARG A 429 -9.16 8.73 -13.47
N MET A 430 -8.00 9.37 -13.70
CA MET A 430 -7.82 10.79 -13.41
C MET A 430 -8.78 11.65 -14.23
N GLU A 431 -8.92 11.38 -15.54
CA GLU A 431 -9.85 12.09 -16.43
C GLU A 431 -11.32 11.94 -15.98
N ALA A 432 -11.75 10.71 -15.69
CA ALA A 432 -13.12 10.46 -15.20
C ALA A 432 -13.40 11.20 -13.88
N MET A 433 -12.43 11.24 -12.97
CA MET A 433 -12.54 11.98 -11.71
C MET A 433 -12.58 13.50 -11.95
N ALA A 434 -11.74 14.02 -12.86
CA ALA A 434 -11.72 15.42 -13.24
C ALA A 434 -13.08 15.88 -13.78
N GLN A 435 -13.61 15.17 -14.77
CA GLN A 435 -14.93 15.46 -15.35
C GLN A 435 -16.04 15.51 -14.28
N ALA A 436 -16.03 14.54 -13.36
CA ALA A 436 -17.02 14.49 -12.28
C ALA A 436 -16.90 15.69 -11.32
N LEU A 437 -15.68 16.05 -10.94
CA LEU A 437 -15.42 17.21 -10.04
C LEU A 437 -15.75 18.53 -10.73
N GLU A 438 -15.34 18.73 -11.97
CA GLU A 438 -15.63 19.95 -12.76
C GLU A 438 -17.14 20.14 -12.95
N SER A 439 -17.89 19.08 -13.18
CA SER A 439 -19.35 19.14 -13.25
C SER A 439 -20.01 19.66 -11.96
N LYS A 440 -19.31 19.56 -10.82
CA LYS A 440 -19.73 20.08 -9.51
C LYS A 440 -19.08 21.41 -9.13
N GLY A 441 -18.34 22.03 -10.06
CA GLY A 441 -17.71 23.33 -9.86
C GLY A 441 -16.37 23.31 -9.12
N TYR A 442 -15.67 22.14 -9.07
CA TYR A 442 -14.32 22.04 -8.53
C TYR A 442 -13.29 22.15 -9.67
N PRO A 443 -12.45 23.19 -9.70
CA PRO A 443 -11.42 23.29 -10.72
C PRO A 443 -10.35 22.20 -10.55
N THR A 444 -10.05 21.44 -11.60
CA THR A 444 -9.10 20.32 -11.56
C THR A 444 -7.83 20.59 -12.37
N VAL A 445 -6.77 19.88 -12.01
CA VAL A 445 -5.50 19.81 -12.73
C VAL A 445 -5.04 18.37 -12.74
N LEU A 446 -4.63 17.87 -13.90
CA LEU A 446 -3.97 16.57 -14.08
C LEU A 446 -2.48 16.81 -14.29
N PRO A 447 -1.68 16.86 -13.21
CA PRO A 447 -0.27 17.22 -13.32
C PRO A 447 0.52 16.07 -13.98
N ARG A 448 1.45 16.44 -14.87
CA ARG A 448 2.45 15.51 -15.38
C ARG A 448 3.69 15.53 -14.51
N ARG A 449 4.44 14.46 -14.58
CA ARG A 449 5.70 14.35 -13.84
C ARG A 449 6.65 15.47 -14.25
N GLY A 450 7.23 16.17 -13.26
CA GLY A 450 8.17 17.28 -13.46
C GLY A 450 7.52 18.63 -13.72
N GLU A 451 6.20 18.72 -13.82
CA GLU A 451 5.51 20.02 -13.93
C GLU A 451 5.53 20.76 -12.60
N THR A 452 5.70 22.07 -12.68
CA THR A 452 5.68 23.00 -11.54
C THR A 452 4.53 23.99 -11.70
N TYR A 453 3.84 24.26 -10.60
CA TYR A 453 2.72 25.20 -10.55
C TYR A 453 3.01 26.29 -9.52
N VAL A 454 2.83 27.55 -9.90
CA VAL A 454 2.87 28.69 -8.97
C VAL A 454 1.46 28.88 -8.43
N LEU A 455 1.32 28.96 -7.10
CA LEU A 455 0.04 29.01 -6.41
C LEU A 455 -0.13 30.39 -5.74
N GLY A 456 -1.35 30.93 -5.73
CA GLY A 456 -1.65 32.23 -5.08
C GLY A 456 -1.99 33.37 -6.04
N GLU A 457 -1.64 33.31 -7.30
CA GLU A 457 -2.11 34.15 -8.39
C GLU A 457 -2.64 33.29 -9.52
N ASP A 458 -3.41 33.85 -10.47
CA ASP A 458 -3.96 33.06 -11.59
C ASP A 458 -2.90 32.14 -12.18
N LEU A 459 -3.14 30.83 -12.14
CA LEU A 459 -2.22 29.77 -12.53
C LEU A 459 -1.63 30.05 -13.92
N VAL A 460 -0.47 30.66 -13.96
CA VAL A 460 0.38 30.67 -15.15
C VAL A 460 1.15 29.35 -15.12
N GLN A 461 0.91 28.49 -16.11
CA GLN A 461 1.71 27.29 -16.33
C GLN A 461 3.18 27.71 -16.39
N ALA A 462 3.95 27.43 -15.34
CA ALA A 462 5.38 27.64 -15.37
C ALA A 462 5.95 26.66 -16.43
N GLN A 463 6.65 27.20 -17.41
CA GLN A 463 7.25 26.44 -18.51
C GLN A 463 8.08 25.28 -17.95
N GLY A 464 7.70 24.06 -18.34
CA GLY A 464 8.49 22.87 -18.06
C GLY A 464 9.87 23.04 -18.69
N GLN A 465 10.93 22.97 -17.88
CA GLN A 465 12.24 22.64 -18.43
C GLN A 465 12.19 21.18 -18.86
N GLU A 466 12.25 20.94 -20.16
CA GLU A 466 12.57 19.61 -20.70
C GLU A 466 13.93 19.17 -20.13
N VAL A 467 13.93 18.09 -19.35
CA VAL A 467 15.13 17.38 -18.88
C VAL A 467 15.10 15.95 -19.41
#